data_e2107891dc11873b5e37865b953242d6
#
_entry.id   e2107891dc11873b5e37865b953242d6
#
_cell.length_a   1.000
_cell.length_b   1.000
_cell.length_c   1.000
_cell.angle_alpha   90.00
_cell.angle_beta   90.00
_cell.angle_gamma   90.00
#
_symmetry.space_group_name_H-M   'P 1'
#
loop_
_entity.id
_entity.type
_entity.pdbx_description
1 polymer ?
#
loop_
_entity_poly.entity_id
_entity_poly.type
_entity_poly.pdbx_seq_one_letter_code
_entity_poly.pdbx_strand_id
1 'polypeptide(L)' 'MINQFAEVLRKKIREDMNNYADDLAGGVCKSFDEYQRLCGVIHGLAIAERYLLDLAQNMEETDD' A
#
# COMPACT_ATOMS: atom_id res chain seq x y z
N MET A 1 -9.66 16.68 -5.45
CA MET A 1 -10.01 15.37 -6.01
C MET A 1 -8.76 14.65 -6.49
N ILE A 2 -8.62 13.39 -6.13
CA ILE A 2 -7.49 12.59 -6.59
C ILE A 2 -7.67 12.31 -8.08
N ASN A 3 -6.62 12.50 -8.88
CA ASN A 3 -6.73 12.21 -10.30
C ASN A 3 -6.83 10.69 -10.54
N GLN A 4 -7.24 10.32 -11.75
CA GLN A 4 -7.49 8.93 -12.08
C GLN A 4 -6.24 8.06 -11.93
N PHE A 5 -5.09 8.60 -12.29
CA PHE A 5 -3.82 7.86 -12.16
C PHE A 5 -3.57 7.50 -10.70
N ALA A 6 -3.73 8.45 -9.79
CA ALA A 6 -3.49 8.23 -8.37
C ALA A 6 -4.49 7.23 -7.79
N GLU A 7 -5.75 7.29 -8.23
CA GLU A 7 -6.76 6.33 -7.78
C GLU A 7 -6.44 4.91 -8.20
N VAL A 8 -6.01 4.74 -9.45
CA VAL A 8 -5.66 3.41 -9.95
C VAL A 8 -4.45 2.86 -9.20
N LEU A 9 -3.44 3.69 -8.99
CA LEU A 9 -2.25 3.25 -8.27
C LEU A 9 -2.58 2.89 -6.82
N ARG A 10 -3.39 3.70 -6.17
CA ARG A 10 -3.81 3.41 -4.80
C ARG A 10 -4.54 2.08 -4.72
N LYS A 11 -5.42 1.82 -5.67
CA LYS A 11 -6.16 0.57 -5.71
C LYS A 11 -5.24 -0.63 -5.84
N LYS A 12 -4.23 -0.51 -6.72
CA LYS A 12 -3.26 -1.60 -6.88
C LYS A 12 -2.46 -1.83 -5.61
N ILE A 13 -2.06 -0.77 -4.94
CA ILE A 13 -1.33 -0.88 -3.67
C ILE A 13 -2.20 -1.60 -2.64
N ARG A 14 -3.47 -1.22 -2.53
CA ARG A 14 -4.39 -1.85 -1.58
C ARG A 14 -4.63 -3.32 -1.89
N GLU A 15 -4.77 -3.65 -3.16
CA GLU A 15 -4.95 -5.04 -3.57
C GLU A 15 -3.74 -5.88 -3.13
N ASP A 16 -2.53 -5.38 -3.35
CA ASP A 16 -1.32 -6.09 -2.95
C ASP A 16 -1.26 -6.24 -1.43
N MET A 17 -1.55 -5.18 -0.69
CA MET A 17 -1.56 -5.25 0.77
C MET A 17 -2.53 -6.31 1.27
N ASN A 18 -3.72 -6.33 0.69
CA ASN A 18 -4.74 -7.30 1.10
C ASN A 18 -4.32 -8.73 0.76
N ASN A 19 -3.69 -8.93 -0.40
CA ASN A 19 -3.22 -10.25 -0.79
C ASN A 19 -2.14 -10.75 0.16
N TYR A 20 -1.19 -9.89 0.53
CA TYR A 20 -0.16 -10.28 1.50
C TYR A 20 -0.74 -10.52 2.89
N ALA A 21 -1.72 -9.72 3.28
CA ALA A 21 -2.39 -9.94 4.57
C ALA A 21 -3.13 -11.27 4.60
N ASP A 22 -3.78 -11.62 3.49
CA ASP A 22 -4.45 -12.92 3.37
C ASP A 22 -3.44 -14.06 3.44
N ASP A 23 -2.27 -13.89 2.82
CA ASP A 23 -1.21 -14.90 2.90
C ASP A 23 -0.76 -15.11 4.35
N LEU A 24 -0.60 -14.02 5.09
CA LEU A 24 -0.22 -14.13 6.50
C LEU A 24 -1.29 -14.88 7.30
N ALA A 25 -2.55 -14.52 7.09
CA ALA A 25 -3.66 -15.15 7.79
C ALA A 25 -3.82 -16.62 7.39
N GLY A 26 -3.49 -16.95 6.14
CA GLY A 26 -3.61 -18.30 5.61
C GLY A 26 -2.48 -19.24 5.96
N GLY A 27 -1.47 -18.75 6.68
CA GLY A 27 -0.37 -19.60 7.12
C GLY A 27 0.65 -19.92 6.04
N VAL A 28 0.79 -19.04 5.05
CA VAL A 28 1.77 -19.23 3.98
C VAL A 28 3.19 -19.19 4.51
N CYS A 29 3.44 -18.36 5.52
CA CYS A 29 4.77 -18.21 6.09
C CYS A 29 5.16 -19.43 6.90
N LYS A 30 6.35 -19.97 6.62
CA LYS A 30 6.84 -21.18 7.27
C LYS A 30 7.89 -20.89 8.33
N SER A 31 8.31 -19.65 8.46
CA SER A 31 9.28 -19.24 9.45
C SER A 31 8.96 -17.84 9.94
N PHE A 32 9.54 -17.50 11.09
CA PHE A 32 9.38 -16.15 11.64
C PHE A 32 10.02 -15.11 10.71
N ASP A 33 11.13 -15.47 10.07
CA ASP A 33 11.80 -14.57 9.13
C ASP A 33 10.90 -14.25 7.94
N GLU A 34 10.23 -15.25 7.40
CA GLU A 34 9.28 -15.02 6.29
C GLU A 34 8.12 -14.14 6.73
N TYR A 35 7.61 -14.39 7.92
CA TYR A 35 6.54 -13.59 8.50
C TYR A 35 6.97 -12.13 8.61
N GLN A 36 8.14 -11.88 9.15
CA GLN A 36 8.63 -10.52 9.31
C GLN A 36 8.85 -9.84 7.96
N ARG A 37 9.34 -10.58 6.98
CA ARG A 37 9.55 -10.01 5.64
C ARG A 37 8.22 -9.57 5.04
N LEU A 38 7.19 -10.40 5.15
CA LEU A 38 5.88 -10.05 4.60
C LEU A 38 5.27 -8.85 5.32
N CYS A 39 5.43 -8.78 6.63
CA CYS A 39 4.98 -7.62 7.39
C CYS A 39 5.70 -6.36 6.91
N GLY A 40 6.99 -6.47 6.61
CA GLY A 40 7.76 -5.34 6.09
C GLY A 40 7.28 -4.90 4.72
N VAL A 41 6.91 -5.85 3.85
CA VAL A 41 6.37 -5.51 2.55
C VAL A 41 5.06 -4.74 2.68
N ILE A 42 4.16 -5.22 3.54
CA ILE A 42 2.87 -4.55 3.78
C ILE A 42 3.11 -3.15 4.34
N HIS A 43 4.04 -3.04 5.28
CA HIS A 43 4.36 -1.74 5.88
C HIS A 43 4.92 -0.78 4.84
N GLY A 44 5.80 -1.25 3.98
CA GLY A 44 6.36 -0.42 2.91
C GLY A 44 5.29 0.05 1.93
N LEU A 45 4.35 -0.83 1.58
CA LEU A 45 3.24 -0.45 0.71
C LEU A 45 2.34 0.59 1.38
N ALA A 46 2.13 0.47 2.69
CA ALA A 46 1.34 1.45 3.42
C ALA A 46 2.01 2.82 3.44
N ILE A 47 3.34 2.84 3.58
CA ILE A 47 4.10 4.09 3.53
C ILE A 47 3.98 4.71 2.14
N ALA A 48 4.11 3.90 1.10
CA ALA A 48 4.00 4.39 -0.27
C ALA A 48 2.60 4.95 -0.54
N GLU A 49 1.58 4.30 -0.02
CA GLU A 49 0.21 4.82 -0.15
C GLU A 49 0.08 6.19 0.50
N ARG A 50 0.68 6.35 1.68
CA ARG A 50 0.64 7.64 2.35
C ARG A 50 1.30 8.73 1.52
N TYR A 51 2.47 8.43 0.95
CA TYR A 51 3.14 9.40 0.08
C TYR A 51 2.27 9.76 -1.12
N LEU A 52 1.65 8.76 -1.71
CA LEU A 52 0.78 9.00 -2.86
C LEU A 52 -0.39 9.93 -2.51
N LEU A 53 -1.04 9.67 -1.39
CA LEU A 53 -2.18 10.47 -0.96
C LEU A 53 -1.75 11.89 -0.60
N ASP A 54 -0.61 12.03 0.08
CA ASP A 54 -0.09 13.35 0.43
C ASP A 54 0.23 14.15 -0.82
N LEU A 55 0.88 13.54 -1.79
CA LEU A 55 1.23 14.23 -3.03
C LEU A 55 -0.02 14.62 -3.81
N ALA A 56 -0.98 13.73 -3.90
CA ALA A 56 -2.23 14.03 -4.61
C ALA A 56 -2.98 15.18 -3.96
N GLN A 57 -3.01 15.20 -2.62
CA GLN A 57 -3.66 16.28 -1.90
C GLN A 57 -2.93 17.60 -2.09
N ASN A 58 -1.61 17.57 -2.02
CA ASN A 58 -0.80 18.78 -2.21
C ASN A 58 -0.98 19.35 -3.61
N MET A 59 -1.07 18.50 -4.61
CA MET A 59 -1.30 18.94 -5.97
C MET A 59 -2.64 19.64 -6.12
N GLU A 60 -3.66 19.13 -5.45
CA GLU A 60 -4.97 19.79 -5.47
C GLU A 60 -4.90 21.16 -4.80
N GLU A 61 -4.17 21.26 -3.70
CA GLU A 61 -4.04 22.52 -2.98
C GLU A 61 -3.30 23.58 -3.80
N THR A 62 -2.35 23.16 -4.61
CA THR A 62 -1.57 24.10 -5.42
C THR A 62 -2.26 24.52 -6.70
N ASP A 63 -3.33 23.86 -7.05
CA ASP A 63 -4.08 24.21 -8.27
C ASP A 63 -4.95 25.45 -8.10
N ASP A 64 -4.97 25.99 -6.92
CA ASP A 64 -5.67 27.25 -6.69
C ASP A 64 -4.86 28.43 -7.24
#